data_d47f6e2c3e967f52539619eee9add7e0
#
_entry.id   d47f6e2c3e967f52539619eee9add7e0
#
_cell.length_a   1.000
_cell.length_b   1.000
_cell.length_c   1.000
_cell.angle_alpha   90.00
_cell.angle_beta   90.00
_cell.angle_gamma   90.00
#
_symmetry.space_group_name_H-M   'P 1'
#
loop_
_entity.id
_entity.type
_entity.pdbx_description
1 polymer ?
#
loop_
_entity_poly.entity_id
_entity_poly.type
_entity_poly.pdbx_seq_one_letter_code
_entity_poly.pdbx_strand_id
1 'polypeptide(L)'
;MEGRQSKGHRLSLGANIFEVFPELFEDDYENIQFEGKAKIYGRYENRRCYKWIKDTYITHPDNYKCFKVVIPEANGSGAIGEVLSTPIVGEPIVGYTDTFLGVGCFGTNEEAEACMKYIKTKFARTMLGTLKATQHNPRDTWANVPLQDFTSSSDINWRASVADIDQQLYRKYGLSADEIAFIEKMIKPME
;
A
#
# COMPACT_ATOMS: atom_id res chain seq x y z
N MET A 1 -25.33 2.27 -8.28
CA MET A 1 -24.05 1.57 -8.46
C MET A 1 -24.08 0.10 -8.05
N GLU A 2 -24.90 -0.32 -7.09
CA GLU A 2 -24.94 -1.72 -6.57
C GLU A 2 -25.13 -2.81 -7.64
N GLY A 3 -25.86 -2.56 -8.72
CA GLY A 3 -26.14 -3.58 -9.74
C GLY A 3 -25.00 -3.94 -10.69
N ARG A 4 -23.85 -3.24 -10.65
CA ARG A 4 -22.70 -3.46 -11.54
C ARG A 4 -21.43 -3.92 -10.81
N GLN A 5 -21.46 -3.99 -9.48
CA GLN A 5 -20.35 -4.51 -8.69
C GLN A 5 -20.46 -6.02 -8.52
N SER A 6 -19.33 -6.72 -8.54
CA SER A 6 -19.30 -8.16 -8.25
C SER A 6 -19.77 -8.44 -6.82
N LYS A 7 -20.45 -9.58 -6.60
CA LYS A 7 -20.84 -10.04 -5.26
C LYS A 7 -19.59 -10.15 -4.39
N GLY A 8 -19.51 -9.40 -3.32
CA GLY A 8 -18.37 -9.39 -2.39
C GLY A 8 -17.61 -8.07 -2.33
N HIS A 9 -17.77 -7.19 -3.32
CA HIS A 9 -17.11 -5.88 -3.38
C HIS A 9 -18.09 -4.70 -3.27
N ARG A 10 -19.22 -4.89 -2.58
CA ARG A 10 -20.31 -3.90 -2.52
C ARG A 10 -19.92 -2.52 -1.98
N LEU A 11 -18.85 -2.46 -1.18
CA LEU A 11 -18.38 -1.21 -0.55
C LEU A 11 -17.07 -0.71 -1.14
N SER A 12 -16.50 -1.38 -2.15
CA SER A 12 -15.27 -0.95 -2.82
C SER A 12 -15.54 -0.31 -4.17
N LEU A 13 -14.67 0.60 -4.56
CA LEU A 13 -14.62 1.12 -5.92
C LEU A 13 -13.87 0.12 -6.80
N GLY A 14 -14.55 -0.50 -7.76
CA GLY A 14 -13.96 -1.51 -8.64
C GLY A 14 -12.75 -1.00 -9.43
N ALA A 15 -11.87 -1.92 -9.82
CA ALA A 15 -10.60 -1.61 -10.51
C ALA A 15 -10.76 -0.77 -11.78
N ASN A 16 -11.87 -0.95 -12.51
CA ASN A 16 -12.19 -0.29 -13.77
C ASN A 16 -13.28 0.79 -13.63
N ILE A 17 -13.48 1.30 -12.43
CA ILE A 17 -14.57 2.24 -12.13
C ILE A 17 -14.49 3.52 -12.98
N PHE A 18 -13.27 3.96 -13.31
CA PHE A 18 -13.03 5.15 -14.12
C PHE A 18 -13.45 4.98 -15.59
N GLU A 19 -13.44 3.74 -16.10
CA GLU A 19 -13.94 3.42 -17.45
C GLU A 19 -15.43 3.11 -17.45
N VAL A 20 -15.95 2.50 -16.39
CA VAL A 20 -17.35 2.04 -16.32
C VAL A 20 -18.32 3.19 -16.06
N PHE A 21 -17.88 4.19 -15.30
CA PHE A 21 -18.70 5.36 -14.92
C PHE A 21 -17.90 6.68 -15.08
N PRO A 22 -17.37 6.96 -16.28
CA PRO A 22 -16.53 8.15 -16.46
C PRO A 22 -17.26 9.44 -16.09
N GLU A 23 -18.59 9.49 -16.25
CA GLU A 23 -19.44 10.64 -15.94
C GLU A 23 -19.51 11.00 -14.45
N LEU A 24 -19.07 10.11 -13.56
CA LEU A 24 -19.04 10.37 -12.12
C LEU A 24 -17.72 10.98 -11.65
N PHE A 25 -16.71 10.98 -12.53
CA PHE A 25 -15.35 11.38 -12.18
C PHE A 25 -14.91 12.60 -12.97
N GLU A 26 -14.15 13.45 -12.30
CA GLU A 26 -13.45 14.58 -12.90
C GLU A 26 -11.94 14.31 -12.84
N ASP A 27 -11.22 14.74 -13.87
CA ASP A 27 -9.76 14.63 -13.89
C ASP A 27 -9.12 15.55 -12.84
N ASP A 28 -7.92 15.19 -12.37
CA ASP A 28 -7.17 15.96 -11.37
C ASP A 28 -6.47 17.15 -12.05
N TYR A 29 -7.14 18.28 -12.10
CA TYR A 29 -6.61 19.54 -12.62
C TYR A 29 -6.25 20.51 -11.48
N GLU A 30 -5.34 21.44 -11.73
CA GLU A 30 -4.80 22.38 -10.72
C GLU A 30 -5.84 23.33 -10.08
N ASN A 31 -7.06 23.46 -10.62
CA ASN A 31 -8.07 24.43 -10.16
C ASN A 31 -9.42 23.82 -9.77
N ILE A 32 -9.44 22.58 -9.28
CA ILE A 32 -10.68 21.95 -8.84
C ILE A 32 -11.14 22.54 -7.52
N GLN A 33 -12.43 22.87 -7.42
CA GLN A 33 -13.07 23.14 -6.13
C GLN A 33 -13.23 21.82 -5.38
N PHE A 34 -12.49 21.67 -4.27
CA PHE A 34 -12.40 20.43 -3.48
C PHE A 34 -13.60 20.20 -2.56
N GLU A 35 -14.41 21.23 -2.28
CA GLU A 35 -15.53 21.15 -1.34
C GLU A 35 -16.57 20.10 -1.82
N GLY A 36 -16.87 19.14 -0.93
CA GLY A 36 -17.82 18.06 -1.21
C GLY A 36 -17.33 17.00 -2.19
N LYS A 37 -16.03 16.95 -2.50
CA LYS A 37 -15.41 15.95 -3.37
C LYS A 37 -14.35 15.14 -2.63
N ALA A 38 -14.19 13.88 -3.07
CA ALA A 38 -13.14 12.97 -2.65
C ALA A 38 -12.18 12.71 -3.80
N LYS A 39 -10.87 12.66 -3.50
CA LYS A 39 -9.82 12.28 -4.46
C LYS A 39 -9.63 10.76 -4.40
N ILE A 40 -9.65 10.10 -5.55
CA ILE A 40 -9.55 8.65 -5.66
C ILE A 40 -8.31 8.28 -6.49
N TYR A 41 -7.45 7.46 -5.91
CA TYR A 41 -6.32 6.86 -6.60
C TYR A 41 -6.76 5.56 -7.27
N GLY A 42 -6.53 5.43 -8.56
CA GLY A 42 -6.98 4.27 -9.34
C GLY A 42 -6.13 4.04 -10.58
N ARG A 43 -6.67 3.22 -11.50
CA ARG A 43 -6.11 3.01 -12.83
C ARG A 43 -7.10 3.45 -13.89
N TYR A 44 -6.58 4.13 -14.91
CA TYR A 44 -7.27 4.49 -16.12
C TYR A 44 -6.36 4.26 -17.32
N GLU A 45 -6.81 3.53 -18.34
CA GLU A 45 -6.02 3.18 -19.53
C GLU A 45 -4.63 2.60 -19.16
N ASN A 46 -4.60 1.67 -18.23
CA ASN A 46 -3.37 1.03 -17.68
C ASN A 46 -2.39 1.97 -16.97
N ARG A 47 -2.73 3.24 -16.73
CA ARG A 47 -1.91 4.20 -15.98
C ARG A 47 -2.51 4.46 -14.61
N ARG A 48 -1.66 4.69 -13.61
CA ARG A 48 -2.09 5.12 -12.28
C ARG A 48 -2.39 6.61 -12.33
N CYS A 49 -3.53 7.01 -11.81
CA CYS A 49 -3.97 8.40 -11.80
C CYS A 49 -4.87 8.68 -10.60
N TYR A 50 -5.11 9.97 -10.38
CA TYR A 50 -6.13 10.44 -9.45
C TYR A 50 -7.30 10.99 -10.24
N LYS A 51 -8.51 10.77 -9.72
CA LYS A 51 -9.73 11.40 -10.20
C LYS A 51 -10.59 11.85 -9.03
N TRP A 52 -11.42 12.84 -9.24
CA TRP A 52 -12.32 13.38 -8.23
C TRP A 52 -13.74 12.85 -8.42
N ILE A 53 -14.43 12.58 -7.32
CA ILE A 53 -15.83 12.15 -7.28
C ILE A 53 -16.56 12.93 -6.17
N LYS A 54 -17.88 13.10 -6.29
CA LYS A 54 -18.67 13.63 -5.16
C LYS A 54 -18.53 12.72 -3.95
N ASP A 55 -18.18 13.29 -2.80
CA ASP A 55 -17.95 12.59 -1.55
C ASP A 55 -19.18 11.77 -1.10
N THR A 56 -20.37 12.28 -1.36
CA THR A 56 -21.65 11.61 -1.07
C THR A 56 -21.90 10.31 -1.84
N TYR A 57 -21.10 10.01 -2.86
CA TYR A 57 -21.27 8.80 -3.68
C TYR A 57 -20.45 7.61 -3.16
N ILE A 58 -19.58 7.83 -2.17
CA ILE A 58 -18.67 6.82 -1.65
C ILE A 58 -18.89 6.62 -0.14
N THR A 59 -18.51 5.44 0.33
CA THR A 59 -18.37 5.14 1.76
C THR A 59 -16.90 5.20 2.11
N HIS A 60 -16.57 5.87 3.21
CA HIS A 60 -15.20 6.07 3.62
C HIS A 60 -14.70 4.87 4.45
N PRO A 61 -13.54 4.27 4.12
CA PRO A 61 -12.88 3.31 5.00
C PRO A 61 -12.31 4.01 6.23
N ASP A 62 -12.02 3.24 7.29
CA ASP A 62 -11.52 3.75 8.57
C ASP A 62 -10.24 4.60 8.41
N ASN A 63 -9.39 4.26 7.44
CA ASN A 63 -8.14 4.97 7.17
C ASN A 63 -8.27 6.14 6.17
N TYR A 64 -9.50 6.54 5.80
CA TYR A 64 -9.72 7.62 4.83
C TYR A 64 -9.14 8.96 5.29
N LYS A 65 -9.28 9.26 6.59
CA LYS A 65 -8.83 10.54 7.20
C LYS A 65 -7.38 10.52 7.70
N CYS A 66 -6.64 9.44 7.42
CA CYS A 66 -5.27 9.23 7.89
C CYS A 66 -4.28 9.24 6.72
N PHE A 67 -3.01 9.48 7.03
CA PHE A 67 -1.93 9.03 6.16
C PHE A 67 -1.89 7.50 6.15
N LYS A 68 -1.55 6.91 5.01
CA LYS A 68 -1.52 5.46 4.81
C LYS A 68 -0.55 5.09 3.70
N VAL A 69 -0.11 3.86 3.66
CA VAL A 69 0.64 3.37 2.50
C VAL A 69 -0.32 2.64 1.57
N VAL A 70 -0.35 3.02 0.30
CA VAL A 70 -1.17 2.40 -0.73
C VAL A 70 -0.30 1.52 -1.61
N ILE A 71 -0.61 0.23 -1.65
CA ILE A 71 0.11 -0.80 -2.40
C ILE A 71 -0.83 -1.51 -3.37
N PRO A 72 -0.36 -2.00 -4.52
CA PRO A 72 -1.18 -2.87 -5.37
C PRO A 72 -1.59 -4.16 -4.66
N GLU A 73 -2.83 -4.57 -4.80
CA GLU A 73 -3.33 -5.84 -4.29
C GLU A 73 -2.65 -7.03 -4.98
N ALA A 74 -2.46 -6.94 -6.28
CA ALA A 74 -1.76 -7.95 -7.05
C ALA A 74 -0.36 -7.50 -7.44
N ASN A 75 0.64 -8.39 -7.27
CA ASN A 75 2.01 -8.09 -7.57
C ASN A 75 2.77 -9.32 -8.07
N GLY A 76 3.33 -9.21 -9.26
CA GLY A 76 4.22 -10.21 -9.84
C GLY A 76 3.62 -11.59 -10.03
N SER A 77 4.44 -12.62 -9.97
CA SER A 77 4.08 -14.04 -10.12
C SER A 77 3.77 -14.73 -8.79
N GLY A 78 4.07 -14.10 -7.68
CA GLY A 78 4.00 -14.70 -6.35
C GLY A 78 5.30 -15.36 -5.89
N ALA A 79 6.38 -15.23 -6.66
CA ALA A 79 7.68 -15.78 -6.27
C ALA A 79 8.28 -15.03 -5.07
N ILE A 80 8.98 -15.77 -4.20
CA ILE A 80 9.73 -15.17 -3.09
C ILE A 80 10.78 -14.20 -3.65
N GLY A 81 10.86 -13.03 -3.06
CA GLY A 81 11.88 -12.02 -3.42
C GLY A 81 11.51 -11.08 -4.54
N GLU A 82 10.30 -11.16 -5.05
CA GLU A 82 9.83 -10.20 -6.04
C GLU A 82 9.81 -8.78 -5.47
N VAL A 83 10.13 -7.83 -6.36
CA VAL A 83 9.95 -6.41 -6.07
C VAL A 83 8.46 -6.08 -6.06
N LEU A 84 7.97 -5.46 -5.00
CA LEU A 84 6.60 -4.96 -4.95
C LEU A 84 6.45 -3.82 -5.98
N SER A 85 5.34 -3.79 -6.67
CA SER A 85 5.00 -2.63 -7.49
C SER A 85 4.97 -1.39 -6.60
N THR A 86 5.56 -0.29 -7.07
CA THR A 86 5.85 0.91 -6.30
C THR A 86 4.73 1.32 -5.33
N PRO A 87 4.93 1.20 -4.02
CA PRO A 87 4.02 1.73 -3.01
C PRO A 87 4.07 3.26 -3.02
N ILE A 88 2.98 3.90 -2.60
CA ILE A 88 2.93 5.36 -2.40
C ILE A 88 2.39 5.68 -1.01
N VAL A 89 2.72 6.86 -0.50
CA VAL A 89 2.00 7.42 0.65
C VAL A 89 0.71 8.05 0.13
N GLY A 90 -0.41 7.63 0.69
CA GLY A 90 -1.73 8.22 0.48
C GLY A 90 -2.01 9.26 1.57
N GLU A 91 -2.32 10.47 1.16
CA GLU A 91 -2.70 11.57 2.06
C GLU A 91 -4.08 11.36 2.69
N PRO A 92 -4.41 12.08 3.77
CA PRO A 92 -5.79 12.18 4.28
C PRO A 92 -6.77 12.58 3.18
N ILE A 93 -8.02 12.08 3.28
CA ILE A 93 -9.08 12.29 2.30
C ILE A 93 -8.80 11.79 0.86
N VAL A 94 -7.78 10.97 0.69
CA VAL A 94 -7.54 10.25 -0.57
C VAL A 94 -8.04 8.80 -0.40
N GLY A 95 -8.99 8.41 -1.24
CA GLY A 95 -9.45 7.02 -1.39
C GLY A 95 -8.66 6.28 -2.47
N TYR A 96 -8.96 5.00 -2.64
CA TYR A 96 -8.34 4.18 -3.69
C TYR A 96 -9.33 3.10 -4.18
N THR A 97 -9.13 2.63 -5.41
CA THR A 97 -9.92 1.53 -5.98
C THR A 97 -9.44 0.18 -5.43
N ASP A 98 -10.22 -0.89 -5.64
CA ASP A 98 -9.88 -2.27 -5.23
C ASP A 98 -8.66 -2.87 -5.95
N THR A 99 -8.05 -2.13 -6.89
CA THR A 99 -6.71 -2.44 -7.42
C THR A 99 -5.63 -2.32 -6.34
N PHE A 100 -5.92 -1.61 -5.25
CA PHE A 100 -4.96 -1.26 -4.21
C PHE A 100 -5.45 -1.67 -2.82
N LEU A 101 -4.48 -1.88 -1.92
CA LEU A 101 -4.69 -2.03 -0.48
C LEU A 101 -4.12 -0.81 0.25
N GLY A 102 -4.82 -0.33 1.26
CA GLY A 102 -4.31 0.68 2.18
C GLY A 102 -3.78 0.04 3.45
N VAL A 103 -2.54 0.33 3.80
CA VAL A 103 -1.87 -0.16 5.00
C VAL A 103 -1.72 0.97 6.01
N GLY A 104 -2.21 0.72 7.20
CA GLY A 104 -2.12 1.63 8.34
C GLY A 104 -3.13 2.79 8.32
N CYS A 105 -3.08 3.54 9.40
CA CYS A 105 -3.76 4.83 9.63
C CYS A 105 -2.82 5.62 10.51
N PHE A 106 -2.01 6.49 9.89
CA PHE A 106 -0.93 7.21 10.54
C PHE A 106 -1.33 8.66 10.78
N GLY A 107 -0.84 9.22 11.88
CA GLY A 107 -1.09 10.61 12.24
C GLY A 107 -0.27 11.60 11.41
N THR A 108 0.89 11.17 10.91
CA THR A 108 1.83 12.02 10.18
C THR A 108 2.30 11.36 8.88
N ASN A 109 2.79 12.18 7.96
CA ASN A 109 3.40 11.71 6.71
C ASN A 109 4.67 10.89 6.99
N GLU A 110 5.46 11.31 7.96
CA GLU A 110 6.71 10.66 8.35
C GLU A 110 6.49 9.22 8.83
N GLU A 111 5.42 8.97 9.59
CA GLU A 111 5.04 7.63 10.02
C GLU A 111 4.62 6.74 8.82
N ALA A 112 3.88 7.32 7.88
CA ALA A 112 3.50 6.60 6.66
C ALA A 112 4.72 6.30 5.77
N GLU A 113 5.67 7.24 5.64
CA GLU A 113 6.93 7.02 4.93
C GLU A 113 7.79 5.95 5.60
N ALA A 114 7.84 5.93 6.94
CA ALA A 114 8.51 4.88 7.70
C ALA A 114 7.91 3.49 7.42
N CYS A 115 6.59 3.39 7.45
CA CYS A 115 5.87 2.17 7.06
C CYS A 115 6.15 1.79 5.61
N MET A 116 6.18 2.75 4.69
CA MET A 116 6.50 2.49 3.28
C MET A 116 7.92 1.95 3.11
N LYS A 117 8.91 2.51 3.81
CA LYS A 117 10.28 1.97 3.84
C LYS A 117 10.32 0.55 4.40
N TYR A 118 9.60 0.30 5.50
CA TYR A 118 9.51 -1.04 6.09
C TYR A 118 8.97 -2.07 5.08
N ILE A 119 7.88 -1.76 4.39
CA ILE A 119 7.29 -2.62 3.37
C ILE A 119 8.28 -2.93 2.23
N LYS A 120 9.17 -1.99 1.90
CA LYS A 120 10.23 -2.17 0.89
C LYS A 120 11.40 -3.02 1.37
N THR A 121 11.59 -3.20 2.69
CA THR A 121 12.72 -3.98 3.23
C THR A 121 12.71 -5.43 2.72
N LYS A 122 13.88 -6.02 2.61
CA LYS A 122 14.04 -7.45 2.32
C LYS A 122 13.43 -8.29 3.43
N PHE A 123 13.59 -7.87 4.69
CA PHE A 123 13.00 -8.51 5.86
C PHE A 123 11.47 -8.64 5.73
N ALA A 124 10.76 -7.53 5.56
CA ALA A 124 9.30 -7.55 5.47
C ALA A 124 8.81 -8.37 4.26
N ARG A 125 9.49 -8.27 3.11
CA ARG A 125 9.14 -9.04 1.91
C ARG A 125 9.48 -10.53 2.04
N THR A 126 10.46 -10.91 2.84
CA THR A 126 10.69 -12.31 3.19
C THR A 126 9.52 -12.83 4.02
N MET A 127 9.11 -12.11 5.08
CA MET A 127 7.98 -12.51 5.92
C MET A 127 6.69 -12.60 5.08
N LEU A 128 6.44 -11.62 4.21
CA LEU A 128 5.31 -11.68 3.28
C LEU A 128 5.39 -12.92 2.38
N GLY A 129 6.56 -13.24 1.85
CA GLY A 129 6.80 -14.36 0.94
C GLY A 129 6.54 -15.73 1.56
N THR A 130 6.61 -15.87 2.89
CA THR A 130 6.37 -17.16 3.57
C THR A 130 4.92 -17.64 3.45
N LEU A 131 3.95 -16.72 3.33
CA LEU A 131 2.53 -17.05 3.13
C LEU A 131 2.03 -16.81 1.71
N LYS A 132 2.85 -16.20 0.86
CA LYS A 132 2.43 -15.82 -0.48
C LYS A 132 2.44 -17.03 -1.42
N ALA A 133 1.26 -17.58 -1.69
CA ALA A 133 1.10 -18.70 -2.63
C ALA A 133 0.70 -18.25 -4.05
N THR A 134 0.27 -16.98 -4.23
CA THR A 134 -0.24 -16.44 -5.51
C THR A 134 0.24 -15.00 -5.73
N GLN A 135 -0.08 -14.41 -6.87
CA GLN A 135 0.19 -12.98 -7.14
C GLN A 135 -0.61 -12.00 -6.25
N HIS A 136 -1.70 -12.46 -5.64
CA HIS A 136 -2.51 -11.63 -4.73
C HIS A 136 -1.86 -11.53 -3.36
N ASN A 137 -2.01 -10.37 -2.73
CA ASN A 137 -1.53 -10.06 -1.38
C ASN A 137 -2.72 -9.70 -0.47
N PRO A 138 -3.68 -10.61 -0.21
CA PRO A 138 -4.80 -10.34 0.68
C PRO A 138 -4.32 -10.05 2.10
N ARG A 139 -5.21 -9.50 2.94
CA ARG A 139 -4.88 -9.16 4.33
C ARG A 139 -4.20 -10.30 5.09
N ASP A 140 -4.66 -11.53 4.90
CA ASP A 140 -4.15 -12.71 5.59
C ASP A 140 -2.69 -13.02 5.24
N THR A 141 -2.25 -12.68 4.01
CA THR A 141 -0.85 -12.84 3.59
C THR A 141 0.08 -11.92 4.40
N TRP A 142 -0.41 -10.76 4.84
CA TRP A 142 0.35 -9.81 5.66
C TRP A 142 0.39 -10.19 7.15
N ALA A 143 -0.36 -11.18 7.58
CA ALA A 143 -0.47 -11.57 9.00
C ALA A 143 0.89 -11.99 9.62
N ASN A 144 1.83 -12.49 8.82
CA ASN A 144 3.17 -12.88 9.27
C ASN A 144 4.19 -11.73 9.22
N VAL A 145 3.84 -10.59 8.66
CA VAL A 145 4.73 -9.42 8.64
C VAL A 145 4.63 -8.71 9.99
N PRO A 146 5.67 -8.71 10.83
CA PRO A 146 5.58 -8.15 12.16
C PRO A 146 5.25 -6.66 12.15
N LEU A 147 4.28 -6.25 12.95
CA LEU A 147 3.96 -4.83 13.13
C LEU A 147 5.12 -4.11 13.83
N GLN A 148 5.48 -2.94 13.33
CA GLN A 148 6.52 -2.08 13.88
C GLN A 148 5.92 -0.82 14.50
N ASP A 149 6.68 -0.19 15.38
CA ASP A 149 6.46 1.20 15.77
C ASP A 149 7.09 2.12 14.72
N PHE A 150 6.28 2.95 14.07
CA PHE A 150 6.71 3.90 13.06
C PHE A 150 6.85 5.33 13.59
N THR A 151 6.63 5.54 14.88
CA THR A 151 6.77 6.84 15.52
C THR A 151 8.24 7.21 15.78
N SER A 152 8.46 8.42 16.23
CA SER A 152 9.79 8.89 16.66
C SER A 152 10.38 8.14 17.87
N SER A 153 9.55 7.34 18.57
CA SER A 153 9.95 6.52 19.73
C SER A 153 10.43 5.13 19.32
N SER A 154 10.41 4.80 18.03
CA SER A 154 10.81 3.49 17.50
C SER A 154 12.28 3.16 17.84
N ASP A 155 12.53 1.89 18.08
CA ASP A 155 13.88 1.30 18.18
C ASP A 155 14.58 1.16 16.82
N ILE A 156 13.87 1.44 15.72
CA ILE A 156 14.38 1.45 14.35
C ILE A 156 14.53 2.91 13.88
N ASN A 157 15.69 3.24 13.32
CA ASN A 157 15.89 4.53 12.68
C ASN A 157 15.28 4.54 11.26
N TRP A 158 14.04 4.96 11.15
CA TRP A 158 13.31 5.03 9.87
C TRP A 158 13.83 6.09 8.90
N ARG A 159 14.71 7.00 9.34
CA ARG A 159 15.37 7.99 8.46
C ARG A 159 16.51 7.38 7.65
N ALA A 160 17.02 6.22 8.06
CA ALA A 160 18.07 5.48 7.38
C ALA A 160 17.64 4.98 5.98
N SER A 161 18.59 4.49 5.21
CA SER A 161 18.31 3.78 3.95
C SER A 161 17.55 2.48 4.20
N VAL A 162 16.84 1.98 3.17
CA VAL A 162 16.12 0.69 3.28
C VAL A 162 17.09 -0.44 3.64
N ALA A 163 18.31 -0.43 3.09
CA ALA A 163 19.33 -1.43 3.42
C ALA A 163 19.79 -1.35 4.89
N ASP A 164 19.98 -0.14 5.44
CA ASP A 164 20.34 0.03 6.85
C ASP A 164 19.19 -0.35 7.79
N ILE A 165 17.95 -0.12 7.37
CA ILE A 165 16.74 -0.58 8.09
C ILE A 165 16.70 -2.10 8.11
N ASP A 166 17.00 -2.79 7.01
CA ASP A 166 17.13 -4.25 6.97
C ASP A 166 18.14 -4.76 8.03
N GLN A 167 19.31 -4.14 8.12
CA GLN A 167 20.32 -4.51 9.11
C GLN A 167 19.87 -4.30 10.56
N GLN A 168 19.06 -3.26 10.82
CA GLN A 168 18.46 -3.05 12.15
C GLN A 168 17.41 -4.12 12.46
N LEU A 169 16.55 -4.46 11.49
CA LEU A 169 15.55 -5.51 11.64
C LEU A 169 16.19 -6.88 11.84
N TYR A 170 17.24 -7.22 11.10
CA TYR A 170 17.96 -8.49 11.30
C TYR A 170 18.50 -8.63 12.73
N ARG A 171 19.08 -7.56 13.29
CA ARG A 171 19.53 -7.54 14.69
C ARG A 171 18.38 -7.62 15.67
N LYS A 172 17.29 -6.84 15.45
CA LYS A 172 16.11 -6.82 16.31
C LYS A 172 15.46 -8.19 16.44
N TYR A 173 15.40 -8.93 15.34
CA TYR A 173 14.79 -10.25 15.29
C TYR A 173 15.78 -11.40 15.50
N GLY A 174 17.05 -11.12 15.73
CA GLY A 174 18.07 -12.10 16.06
C GLY A 174 18.37 -13.09 14.94
N LEU A 175 18.31 -12.64 13.67
CA LEU A 175 18.61 -13.51 12.55
C LEU A 175 20.06 -13.98 12.57
N SER A 176 20.26 -15.27 12.28
CA SER A 176 21.58 -15.86 12.11
C SER A 176 22.28 -15.38 10.84
N ALA A 177 23.59 -15.55 10.76
CA ALA A 177 24.36 -15.19 9.58
C ALA A 177 23.88 -15.92 8.31
N ASP A 178 23.47 -17.18 8.45
CA ASP A 178 22.98 -18.00 7.33
C ASP A 178 21.62 -17.51 6.83
N GLU A 179 20.70 -17.12 7.74
CA GLU A 179 19.40 -16.53 7.38
C GLU A 179 19.58 -15.18 6.69
N ILE A 180 20.47 -14.33 7.20
CA ILE A 180 20.79 -13.05 6.56
C ILE A 180 21.35 -13.28 5.15
N ALA A 181 22.32 -14.20 5.01
CA ALA A 181 22.91 -14.52 3.70
C ALA A 181 21.87 -15.04 2.71
N PHE A 182 20.93 -15.85 3.18
CA PHE A 182 19.81 -16.33 2.37
C PHE A 182 18.93 -15.16 1.90
N ILE A 183 18.48 -14.29 2.81
CA ILE A 183 17.64 -13.13 2.50
C ILE A 183 18.35 -12.21 1.49
N GLU A 184 19.62 -11.87 1.78
CA GLU A 184 20.42 -10.96 0.94
C GLU A 184 20.59 -11.50 -0.50
N LYS A 185 20.70 -12.81 -0.66
CA LYS A 185 20.84 -13.49 -1.94
C LYS A 185 19.51 -13.58 -2.70
N MET A 186 18.42 -13.90 -1.99
CA MET A 186 17.15 -14.25 -2.62
C MET A 186 16.25 -13.05 -2.89
N ILE A 187 16.33 -12.01 -2.07
CA ILE A 187 15.42 -10.87 -2.12
C ILE A 187 16.10 -9.70 -2.83
N LYS A 188 15.52 -9.25 -3.94
CA LYS A 188 16.05 -8.09 -4.69
C LYS A 188 15.90 -6.81 -3.85
N PRO A 189 16.86 -5.88 -3.91
CA PRO A 189 16.73 -4.60 -3.22
C PRO A 189 15.57 -3.76 -3.80
N MET A 190 15.00 -2.92 -2.96
CA MET A 190 14.06 -1.83 -3.33
C MET A 190 14.54 -0.55 -2.64
N GLU A 191 14.50 0.55 -3.38
CA GLU A 191 14.77 1.90 -2.89
C GLU A 191 13.48 2.66 -2.57
#